data_63121bfb115e4061cfd7ac1820e74755
#
_entry.id   63121bfb115e4061cfd7ac1820e74755
#
_cell.length_a   1.000
_cell.length_b   1.000
_cell.length_c   1.000
_cell.angle_alpha   90.00
_cell.angle_beta   90.00
_cell.angle_gamma   90.00
#
_symmetry.space_group_name_H-M   'P 1'
#
loop_
_entity.id
_entity.type
_entity.pdbx_description
1 polymer ?
#
loop_
_entity_poly.entity_id
_entity_poly.type
_entity_poly.pdbx_seq_one_letter_code
_entity_poly.pdbx_strand_id
1 'polypeptide(L)'
;MSGLVVNGNKAFHLLSAEIDILTELLANKRSIETRQAYAKDLRDFFNFIARSDPTPELVREFLALEQFDAVALVLRYRQHLIKKGLSESTINRRLAAIKSLVNYARTIGHCKFTLADIKNEKVRRYTDTSGIPTEQFKDILELCDRTTLKGKRDYAIFRLLWSNALRRGEISRTNISDLDVGNCCLWIRGKGQTDKEKIELGAATLEAIQDWLTARGRVRKNAPLFCTLDYCTKGHRLGGCGIYHLVREFSKKAGISKPMSPHRVRHSSITAALDATGGDVRRVQKLSRHNDVNILMAYDDNRQNAQGEITNLLDDLL
;
A
#
# COMPACT_ATOMS: atom_id res chain seq x y z
N MET A 1 17.09 -18.37 -28.75
CA MET A 1 18.02 -17.28 -29.14
C MET A 1 17.84 -17.01 -30.63
N SER A 2 16.97 -16.07 -31.01
CA SER A 2 16.87 -15.61 -32.37
C SER A 2 17.65 -14.31 -32.48
N GLY A 3 18.78 -14.38 -33.18
CA GLY A 3 19.66 -13.25 -33.40
C GLY A 3 18.99 -12.19 -34.25
N LEU A 4 19.02 -10.97 -33.78
CA LEU A 4 18.70 -9.77 -34.55
C LEU A 4 19.76 -9.62 -35.65
N VAL A 5 19.38 -9.89 -36.90
CA VAL A 5 20.19 -9.54 -38.07
C VAL A 5 20.00 -8.05 -38.31
N VAL A 6 21.00 -7.25 -37.98
CA VAL A 6 21.05 -5.80 -38.21
C VAL A 6 21.41 -5.58 -39.70
N ASN A 7 20.42 -5.45 -40.56
CA ASN A 7 20.60 -4.82 -41.88
C ASN A 7 20.53 -3.29 -41.68
N GLY A 8 21.58 -2.59 -42.09
CA GLY A 8 21.81 -1.19 -41.84
C GLY A 8 20.63 -0.27 -42.13
N ASN A 9 20.47 0.77 -41.30
CA ASN A 9 19.58 1.93 -41.36
C ASN A 9 18.08 1.77 -41.07
N LYS A 10 17.51 0.57 -40.90
CA LYS A 10 16.08 0.41 -40.57
C LYS A 10 15.76 -0.03 -39.13
N ALA A 11 16.73 -0.50 -38.40
CA ALA A 11 16.49 -1.03 -37.05
C ALA A 11 15.99 0.02 -36.04
N PHE A 12 16.35 1.28 -36.21
CA PHE A 12 15.95 2.37 -35.33
C PHE A 12 14.66 3.09 -35.77
N HIS A 13 14.21 2.90 -37.02
CA HIS A 13 12.94 3.45 -37.51
C HIS A 13 11.70 2.61 -37.11
N LEU A 14 11.90 1.37 -36.69
CA LEU A 14 10.80 0.49 -36.24
C LEU A 14 10.20 0.87 -34.88
N LEU A 15 10.85 1.77 -34.15
CA LEU A 15 10.37 2.24 -32.84
C LEU A 15 9.32 3.35 -32.93
N SER A 16 9.05 3.92 -34.11
CA SER A 16 8.21 5.11 -34.23
C SER A 16 6.78 4.89 -34.78
N ALA A 17 6.49 3.75 -35.39
CA ALA A 17 5.26 3.61 -36.19
C ALA A 17 4.03 2.99 -35.45
N GLU A 18 4.21 2.17 -34.41
CA GLU A 18 3.08 1.44 -33.76
C GLU A 18 3.21 1.28 -32.26
N ILE A 19 3.76 2.28 -31.56
CA ILE A 19 3.92 2.19 -30.10
C ILE A 19 2.56 2.33 -29.42
N ASP A 20 2.14 1.34 -28.67
CA ASP A 20 1.07 1.48 -27.67
C ASP A 20 1.63 2.19 -26.42
N ILE A 21 1.55 3.52 -26.45
CA ILE A 21 2.09 4.41 -25.41
C ILE A 21 1.53 4.06 -24.03
N LEU A 22 0.27 3.65 -23.96
CA LEU A 22 -0.37 3.28 -22.69
C LEU A 22 0.23 1.99 -22.12
N THR A 23 0.35 0.96 -22.95
CA THR A 23 0.95 -0.32 -22.55
C THR A 23 2.40 -0.14 -22.11
N GLU A 24 3.18 0.65 -22.83
CA GLU A 24 4.56 0.94 -22.47
C GLU A 24 4.69 1.75 -21.19
N LEU A 25 3.87 2.79 -21.00
CA LEU A 25 3.80 3.51 -19.73
C LEU A 25 3.57 2.56 -18.55
N LEU A 26 2.59 1.66 -18.68
CA LEU A 26 2.25 0.70 -17.64
C LEU A 26 3.41 -0.28 -17.38
N ALA A 27 4.06 -0.76 -18.43
CA ALA A 27 5.23 -1.64 -18.32
C ALA A 27 6.40 -0.96 -17.56
N ASN A 28 6.59 0.34 -17.73
CA ASN A 28 7.60 1.13 -17.02
C ASN A 28 7.31 1.35 -15.52
N LYS A 29 6.13 0.97 -15.00
CA LYS A 29 5.86 1.05 -13.56
C LYS A 29 6.34 -0.23 -12.87
N ARG A 30 7.18 -0.12 -11.85
CA ARG A 30 7.72 -1.29 -11.12
C ARG A 30 6.65 -2.08 -10.37
N SER A 31 5.69 -1.39 -9.74
CA SER A 31 4.67 -2.03 -8.91
C SER A 31 3.47 -2.46 -9.74
N ILE A 32 3.06 -3.73 -9.62
CA ILE A 32 1.86 -4.28 -10.24
C ILE A 32 0.61 -3.50 -9.79
N GLU A 33 0.53 -3.14 -8.52
CA GLU A 33 -0.58 -2.38 -7.95
C GLU A 33 -0.67 -0.97 -8.60
N THR A 34 0.48 -0.34 -8.85
CA THR A 34 0.53 0.94 -9.55
C THR A 34 0.10 0.79 -11.01
N ARG A 35 0.52 -0.28 -11.70
CA ARG A 35 0.07 -0.59 -13.06
C ARG A 35 -1.44 -0.72 -13.13
N GLN A 36 -2.02 -1.54 -12.25
CA GLN A 36 -3.47 -1.77 -12.19
C GLN A 36 -4.25 -0.50 -11.83
N ALA A 37 -3.75 0.29 -10.87
CA ALA A 37 -4.38 1.55 -10.50
C ALA A 37 -4.37 2.55 -11.66
N TYR A 38 -3.23 2.72 -12.33
CA TYR A 38 -3.10 3.63 -13.47
C TYR A 38 -3.92 3.17 -14.67
N ALA A 39 -3.93 1.86 -14.99
CA ALA A 39 -4.77 1.30 -16.04
C ALA A 39 -6.26 1.60 -15.79
N LYS A 40 -6.72 1.40 -14.54
CA LYS A 40 -8.10 1.71 -14.16
C LYS A 40 -8.40 3.21 -14.25
N ASP A 41 -7.48 4.07 -13.78
CA ASP A 41 -7.68 5.52 -13.75
C ASP A 41 -7.68 6.11 -15.17
N LEU A 42 -6.80 5.63 -16.05
CA LEU A 42 -6.75 6.05 -17.45
C LEU A 42 -7.97 5.54 -18.21
N ARG A 43 -8.43 4.31 -17.95
CA ARG A 43 -9.70 3.82 -18.51
C ARG A 43 -10.88 4.72 -18.11
N ASP A 44 -10.99 5.10 -16.83
CA ASP A 44 -12.05 6.01 -16.35
C ASP A 44 -11.98 7.38 -17.03
N PHE A 45 -10.76 7.90 -17.26
CA PHE A 45 -10.55 9.15 -17.99
C PHE A 45 -11.00 9.05 -19.45
N PHE A 46 -10.55 8.04 -20.19
CA PHE A 46 -10.93 7.87 -21.59
C PHE A 46 -12.42 7.58 -21.76
N ASN A 47 -13.02 6.82 -20.87
CA ASN A 47 -14.48 6.64 -20.85
C ASN A 47 -15.23 7.96 -20.59
N PHE A 48 -14.67 8.88 -19.83
CA PHE A 48 -15.28 10.20 -19.65
C PHE A 48 -15.19 11.06 -20.91
N ILE A 49 -14.03 11.10 -21.59
CA ILE A 49 -13.82 12.00 -22.73
C ILE A 49 -14.36 11.45 -24.05
N ALA A 50 -14.31 10.14 -24.24
CA ALA A 50 -14.63 9.51 -25.54
C ALA A 50 -15.72 8.41 -25.43
N ARG A 51 -16.23 8.12 -24.24
CA ARG A 51 -17.21 7.04 -23.95
C ARG A 51 -16.73 5.65 -24.42
N SER A 52 -15.43 5.46 -24.47
CA SER A 52 -14.78 4.22 -24.92
C SER A 52 -13.59 3.90 -24.03
N ASP A 53 -13.21 2.62 -23.99
CA ASP A 53 -11.94 2.20 -23.40
C ASP A 53 -10.76 2.77 -24.22
N PRO A 54 -9.60 3.01 -23.61
CA PRO A 54 -8.45 3.58 -24.30
C PRO A 54 -7.92 2.60 -25.35
N THR A 55 -8.02 2.98 -26.63
CA THR A 55 -7.31 2.33 -27.74
C THR A 55 -6.02 3.09 -28.03
N PRO A 56 -5.02 2.48 -28.71
CA PRO A 56 -3.81 3.19 -29.11
C PRO A 56 -4.08 4.45 -29.94
N GLU A 57 -5.09 4.41 -30.80
CA GLU A 57 -5.53 5.53 -31.63
C GLU A 57 -6.07 6.67 -30.80
N LEU A 58 -7.01 6.37 -29.90
CA LEU A 58 -7.63 7.35 -29.01
C LEU A 58 -6.61 8.00 -28.06
N VAL A 59 -5.62 7.21 -27.58
CA VAL A 59 -4.51 7.74 -26.80
C VAL A 59 -3.67 8.70 -27.62
N ARG A 60 -3.36 8.37 -28.91
CA ARG A 60 -2.62 9.27 -29.81
C ARG A 60 -3.39 10.54 -30.11
N GLU A 61 -4.69 10.47 -30.37
CA GLU A 61 -5.55 11.64 -30.59
C GLU A 61 -5.50 12.58 -29.37
N PHE A 62 -5.65 12.06 -28.15
CA PHE A 62 -5.52 12.87 -26.94
C PHE A 62 -4.14 13.52 -26.84
N LEU A 63 -3.07 12.78 -27.10
CA LEU A 63 -1.69 13.27 -26.99
C LEU A 63 -1.30 14.26 -28.11
N ALA A 64 -2.07 14.32 -29.19
CA ALA A 64 -1.89 15.27 -30.32
C ALA A 64 -2.64 16.59 -30.10
N LEU A 65 -3.44 16.74 -29.05
CA LEU A 65 -4.19 17.98 -28.79
C LEU A 65 -3.26 19.17 -28.60
N GLU A 66 -3.79 20.35 -28.84
CA GLU A 66 -3.13 21.60 -28.46
C GLU A 66 -3.14 21.79 -26.93
N GLN A 67 -2.15 22.54 -26.39
CA GLN A 67 -1.92 22.75 -24.96
C GLN A 67 -3.19 23.11 -24.21
N PHE A 68 -3.94 24.13 -24.69
CA PHE A 68 -5.11 24.63 -23.97
C PHE A 68 -6.30 23.68 -24.02
N ASP A 69 -6.48 22.96 -25.13
CA ASP A 69 -7.56 21.98 -25.28
C ASP A 69 -7.33 20.78 -24.36
N ALA A 70 -6.09 20.28 -24.29
CA ALA A 70 -5.72 19.20 -23.40
C ALA A 70 -5.93 19.58 -21.93
N VAL A 71 -5.49 20.78 -21.54
CA VAL A 71 -5.68 21.29 -20.16
C VAL A 71 -7.16 21.45 -19.84
N ALA A 72 -7.95 22.05 -20.75
CA ALA A 72 -9.39 22.24 -20.57
C ALA A 72 -10.12 20.90 -20.39
N LEU A 73 -9.77 19.89 -21.17
CA LEU A 73 -10.33 18.55 -21.08
C LEU A 73 -10.06 17.89 -19.72
N VAL A 74 -8.81 17.96 -19.25
CA VAL A 74 -8.43 17.38 -17.95
C VAL A 74 -9.06 18.15 -16.80
N LEU A 75 -9.24 19.48 -16.89
CA LEU A 75 -9.95 20.27 -15.89
C LEU A 75 -11.45 19.91 -15.85
N ARG A 76 -12.10 19.67 -17.00
CA ARG A 76 -13.48 19.16 -17.04
C ARG A 76 -13.60 17.78 -16.38
N TYR A 77 -12.64 16.90 -16.60
CA TYR A 77 -12.60 15.61 -15.91
C TYR A 77 -12.43 15.78 -14.39
N ARG A 78 -11.49 16.64 -13.96
CA ARG A 78 -11.35 16.98 -12.53
C ARG A 78 -12.65 17.47 -11.92
N GLN A 79 -13.35 18.42 -12.59
CA GLN A 79 -14.64 18.91 -12.14
C GLN A 79 -15.69 17.78 -12.01
N HIS A 80 -15.70 16.85 -12.98
CA HIS A 80 -16.57 15.67 -12.94
C HIS A 80 -16.27 14.79 -11.73
N LEU A 81 -14.98 14.57 -11.38
CA LEU A 81 -14.59 13.79 -10.20
C LEU A 81 -15.03 14.46 -8.90
N ILE A 82 -14.92 15.78 -8.83
CA ILE A 82 -15.40 16.59 -7.68
C ILE A 82 -16.92 16.45 -7.54
N LYS A 83 -17.67 16.61 -8.64
CA LYS A 83 -19.14 16.43 -8.64
C LYS A 83 -19.58 15.03 -8.24
N LYS A 84 -18.77 14.00 -8.50
CA LYS A 84 -18.97 12.63 -8.02
C LYS A 84 -18.69 12.45 -6.52
N GLY A 85 -18.24 13.47 -5.81
CA GLY A 85 -17.92 13.39 -4.38
C GLY A 85 -16.70 12.55 -4.05
N LEU A 86 -15.74 12.41 -4.97
CA LEU A 86 -14.52 11.66 -4.71
C LEU A 86 -13.60 12.45 -3.80
N SER A 87 -12.85 11.74 -2.93
CA SER A 87 -11.86 12.37 -2.06
C SER A 87 -10.72 13.00 -2.85
N GLU A 88 -10.13 14.07 -2.30
CA GLU A 88 -9.02 14.81 -2.89
C GLU A 88 -7.83 13.90 -3.25
N SER A 89 -7.52 12.94 -2.37
CA SER A 89 -6.45 11.96 -2.63
C SER A 89 -6.77 11.04 -3.82
N THR A 90 -8.05 10.67 -4.02
CA THR A 90 -8.48 9.89 -5.19
C THR A 90 -8.39 10.72 -6.47
N ILE A 91 -8.83 11.96 -6.42
CA ILE A 91 -8.73 12.90 -7.54
C ILE A 91 -7.26 13.10 -7.94
N ASN A 92 -6.40 13.40 -6.96
CA ASN A 92 -4.96 13.58 -7.19
C ASN A 92 -4.30 12.34 -7.79
N ARG A 93 -4.67 11.14 -7.34
CA ARG A 93 -4.13 9.89 -7.92
C ARG A 93 -4.53 9.72 -9.38
N ARG A 94 -5.79 10.03 -9.73
CA ARG A 94 -6.29 9.96 -11.12
C ARG A 94 -5.61 10.99 -12.01
N LEU A 95 -5.45 12.22 -11.53
CA LEU A 95 -4.69 13.26 -12.23
C LEU A 95 -3.22 12.86 -12.41
N ALA A 96 -2.61 12.21 -11.41
CA ALA A 96 -1.24 11.72 -11.50
C ALA A 96 -1.07 10.64 -12.59
N ALA A 97 -2.07 9.78 -12.80
CA ALA A 97 -2.05 8.81 -13.89
C ALA A 97 -2.05 9.49 -15.27
N ILE A 98 -2.91 10.51 -15.48
CA ILE A 98 -2.97 11.28 -16.72
C ILE A 98 -1.67 12.06 -16.94
N LYS A 99 -1.19 12.76 -15.92
CA LYS A 99 0.10 13.48 -15.99
C LYS A 99 1.26 12.53 -16.32
N SER A 100 1.23 11.31 -15.77
CA SER A 100 2.26 10.31 -16.05
C SER A 100 2.21 9.83 -17.52
N LEU A 101 1.01 9.70 -18.11
CA LEU A 101 0.85 9.37 -19.53
C LEU A 101 1.42 10.48 -20.41
N VAL A 102 1.03 11.72 -20.16
CA VAL A 102 1.52 12.89 -20.91
C VAL A 102 3.04 13.05 -20.77
N ASN A 103 3.58 12.94 -19.55
CA ASN A 103 5.02 13.06 -19.35
C ASN A 103 5.80 11.93 -20.03
N TYR A 104 5.30 10.70 -20.02
CA TYR A 104 5.93 9.59 -20.72
C TYR A 104 5.92 9.84 -22.24
N ALA A 105 4.76 10.19 -22.80
CA ALA A 105 4.62 10.50 -24.22
C ALA A 105 5.54 11.66 -24.65
N ARG A 106 5.70 12.69 -23.82
CA ARG A 106 6.64 13.79 -24.09
C ARG A 106 8.09 13.31 -24.12
N THR A 107 8.48 12.44 -23.19
CA THR A 107 9.84 11.91 -23.14
C THR A 107 10.22 11.15 -24.41
N ILE A 108 9.25 10.47 -25.04
CA ILE A 108 9.46 9.70 -26.28
C ILE A 108 9.07 10.48 -27.55
N GLY A 109 8.77 11.79 -27.45
CA GLY A 109 8.49 12.66 -28.59
C GLY A 109 7.08 12.58 -29.18
N HIS A 110 6.14 11.91 -28.50
CA HIS A 110 4.75 11.72 -28.95
C HIS A 110 3.73 12.69 -28.35
N CYS A 111 4.18 13.70 -27.60
CA CYS A 111 3.32 14.75 -27.05
C CYS A 111 4.09 16.06 -26.92
N LYS A 112 3.46 17.17 -27.28
CA LYS A 112 4.07 18.51 -27.19
C LYS A 112 3.61 19.31 -25.99
N PHE A 113 2.42 19.05 -25.44
CA PHE A 113 1.85 19.79 -24.32
C PHE A 113 2.28 19.25 -22.95
N THR A 114 2.02 20.05 -21.92
CA THR A 114 2.26 19.70 -20.50
C THR A 114 0.98 19.88 -19.67
N LEU A 115 0.87 19.13 -18.59
CA LEU A 115 -0.18 19.29 -17.57
C LEU A 115 0.37 19.80 -16.24
N ALA A 116 1.54 20.48 -16.27
CA ALA A 116 2.20 21.00 -15.06
C ALA A 116 1.33 22.03 -14.34
N ASP A 117 0.58 22.87 -15.07
CA ASP A 117 -0.26 23.92 -14.52
C ASP A 117 -1.50 23.42 -13.78
N ILE A 118 -1.87 22.15 -13.97
CA ILE A 118 -2.99 21.54 -13.24
C ILE A 118 -2.53 21.23 -11.82
N LYS A 119 -2.94 22.10 -10.88
CA LYS A 119 -2.63 21.91 -9.46
C LYS A 119 -3.42 20.74 -8.87
N ASN A 120 -2.79 20.04 -7.92
CA ASN A 120 -3.45 19.01 -7.14
C ASN A 120 -4.43 19.64 -6.13
N GLU A 121 -5.46 18.85 -5.73
CA GLU A 121 -6.31 19.21 -4.60
C GLU A 121 -5.49 19.25 -3.31
N LYS A 122 -5.81 20.20 -2.42
CA LYS A 122 -5.23 20.23 -1.08
C LYS A 122 -5.79 19.07 -0.26
N VAL A 123 -5.00 18.05 -0.05
CA VAL A 123 -5.37 16.93 0.81
C VAL A 123 -5.19 17.35 2.25
N ARG A 124 -6.26 17.33 3.06
CA ARG A 124 -6.11 17.40 4.51
C ARG A 124 -5.32 16.18 4.97
N ARG A 125 -4.27 16.40 5.76
CA ARG A 125 -3.54 15.28 6.37
C ARG A 125 -4.55 14.43 7.12
N TYR A 126 -4.45 13.10 6.91
CA TYR A 126 -5.28 12.16 7.66
C TYR A 126 -4.93 12.29 9.15
N THR A 127 -5.86 12.84 9.91
CA THR A 127 -5.67 13.11 11.34
C THR A 127 -6.11 11.95 12.23
N ASP A 128 -6.95 11.01 11.72
CA ASP A 128 -7.36 9.84 12.50
C ASP A 128 -6.25 8.77 12.48
N THR A 129 -5.17 9.03 13.21
CA THR A 129 -4.14 8.01 13.52
C THR A 129 -4.56 7.14 14.70
N SER A 130 -5.72 7.40 15.30
CA SER A 130 -6.22 6.63 16.42
C SER A 130 -6.47 5.18 15.99
N GLY A 131 -5.79 4.29 16.66
CA GLY A 131 -5.98 2.85 16.55
C GLY A 131 -7.09 2.37 17.48
N ILE A 132 -6.92 1.16 17.96
CA ILE A 132 -7.66 0.58 19.08
C ILE A 132 -6.70 0.44 20.26
N PRO A 133 -7.19 0.50 21.51
CA PRO A 133 -6.42 0.22 22.69
C PRO A 133 -5.78 -1.18 22.66
N THR A 134 -4.69 -1.35 23.40
CA THR A 134 -3.97 -2.63 23.50
C THR A 134 -4.88 -3.75 24.01
N GLU A 135 -5.78 -3.44 24.93
CA GLU A 135 -6.74 -4.40 25.51
C GLU A 135 -7.67 -4.96 24.43
N GLN A 136 -8.25 -4.11 23.58
CA GLN A 136 -9.09 -4.58 22.48
C GLN A 136 -8.30 -5.41 21.44
N PHE A 137 -6.99 -5.18 21.31
CA PHE A 137 -6.18 -6.03 20.46
C PHE A 137 -5.86 -7.37 21.12
N LYS A 138 -5.77 -7.44 22.44
CA LYS A 138 -5.69 -8.72 23.18
C LYS A 138 -6.94 -9.57 22.95
N ASP A 139 -8.14 -8.96 22.96
CA ASP A 139 -9.39 -9.66 22.65
C ASP A 139 -9.34 -10.31 21.25
N ILE A 140 -8.76 -9.61 20.27
CA ILE A 140 -8.55 -10.20 18.92
C ILE A 140 -7.60 -11.41 18.97
N LEU A 141 -6.53 -11.35 19.77
CA LEU A 141 -5.57 -12.45 19.90
C LEU A 141 -6.20 -13.66 20.60
N GLU A 142 -7.04 -13.44 21.61
CA GLU A 142 -7.73 -14.50 22.37
C GLU A 142 -8.75 -15.25 21.53
N LEU A 143 -9.35 -14.60 20.54
CA LEU A 143 -10.23 -15.25 19.57
C LEU A 143 -9.52 -16.21 18.62
N CYS A 144 -8.20 -16.22 18.60
CA CYS A 144 -7.42 -17.15 17.77
C CYS A 144 -7.32 -18.50 18.48
N ASP A 145 -8.16 -19.46 18.08
CA ASP A 145 -8.10 -20.83 18.59
C ASP A 145 -6.80 -21.53 18.19
N ARG A 146 -5.79 -21.45 19.04
CA ARG A 146 -4.45 -22.02 18.83
C ARG A 146 -4.43 -23.56 18.87
N THR A 147 -5.54 -24.24 19.12
CA THR A 147 -5.64 -25.69 18.96
C THR A 147 -5.77 -26.10 17.49
N THR A 148 -6.26 -25.17 16.65
CA THR A 148 -6.47 -25.39 15.21
C THR A 148 -5.32 -24.87 14.37
N LEU A 149 -5.12 -25.49 13.20
CA LEU A 149 -4.13 -25.05 12.22
C LEU A 149 -4.41 -23.59 11.76
N LYS A 150 -5.69 -23.26 11.55
CA LYS A 150 -6.11 -21.91 11.14
C LYS A 150 -5.82 -20.89 12.23
N GLY A 151 -6.17 -21.19 13.47
CA GLY A 151 -5.96 -20.26 14.59
C GLY A 151 -4.49 -20.00 14.88
N LYS A 152 -3.61 -21.03 14.78
CA LYS A 152 -2.15 -20.83 14.90
C LYS A 152 -1.60 -19.90 13.83
N ARG A 153 -2.02 -20.08 12.56
CA ARG A 153 -1.64 -19.18 11.46
C ARG A 153 -2.10 -17.75 11.73
N ASP A 154 -3.37 -17.59 12.08
CA ASP A 154 -4.01 -16.29 12.24
C ASP A 154 -3.40 -15.54 13.45
N TYR A 155 -3.13 -16.25 14.54
CA TYR A 155 -2.42 -15.71 15.70
C TYR A 155 -1.02 -15.19 15.35
N ALA A 156 -0.22 -15.97 14.61
CA ALA A 156 1.11 -15.55 14.17
C ALA A 156 1.06 -14.30 13.26
N ILE A 157 0.06 -14.21 12.39
CA ILE A 157 -0.16 -13.02 11.55
C ILE A 157 -0.49 -11.80 12.41
N PHE A 158 -1.39 -11.92 13.38
CA PHE A 158 -1.73 -10.81 14.29
C PHE A 158 -0.54 -10.37 15.14
N ARG A 159 0.27 -11.32 15.63
CA ARG A 159 1.52 -10.99 16.34
C ARG A 159 2.45 -10.13 15.48
N LEU A 160 2.67 -10.49 14.22
CA LEU A 160 3.50 -9.71 13.29
C LEU A 160 2.91 -8.33 12.96
N LEU A 161 1.60 -8.23 12.79
CA LEU A 161 0.93 -6.96 12.56
C LEU A 161 1.10 -5.99 13.72
N TRP A 162 1.03 -6.48 14.95
CA TRP A 162 1.12 -5.68 16.16
C TRP A 162 2.57 -5.48 16.62
N SER A 163 3.26 -6.55 16.96
CA SER A 163 4.57 -6.46 17.62
C SER A 163 5.66 -5.88 16.71
N ASN A 164 5.53 -6.08 15.41
CA ASN A 164 6.50 -5.58 14.42
C ASN A 164 5.92 -4.49 13.51
N ALA A 165 4.69 -4.06 13.76
CA ALA A 165 3.98 -3.05 12.96
C ALA A 165 4.08 -3.32 11.44
N LEU A 166 4.02 -4.60 10.99
CA LEU A 166 4.20 -4.96 9.59
C LEU A 166 3.03 -4.51 8.73
N ARG A 167 3.35 -4.10 7.49
CA ARG A 167 2.34 -3.90 6.47
C ARG A 167 1.84 -5.25 5.95
N ARG A 168 0.55 -5.35 5.59
CA ARG A 168 -0.04 -6.58 5.04
C ARG A 168 0.75 -7.16 3.86
N GLY A 169 1.30 -6.29 3.01
CA GLY A 169 2.10 -6.72 1.86
C GLY A 169 3.49 -7.25 2.24
N GLU A 170 4.06 -6.80 3.34
CA GLU A 170 5.30 -7.32 3.89
C GLU A 170 5.07 -8.74 4.38
N ILE A 171 4.03 -8.98 5.19
CA ILE A 171 3.64 -10.32 5.66
C ILE A 171 3.31 -11.25 4.50
N SER A 172 2.51 -10.79 3.55
CA SER A 172 2.12 -11.61 2.40
C SER A 172 3.31 -12.08 1.56
N ARG A 173 4.36 -11.26 1.43
CA ARG A 173 5.52 -11.58 0.57
C ARG A 173 6.59 -12.43 1.25
N THR A 174 6.51 -12.70 2.55
CA THR A 174 7.49 -13.53 3.25
C THR A 174 7.40 -15.00 2.84
N ASN A 175 8.55 -15.63 2.76
CA ASN A 175 8.71 -17.07 2.58
C ASN A 175 9.25 -17.71 3.86
N ILE A 176 9.22 -19.02 3.96
CA ILE A 176 9.82 -19.75 5.10
C ILE A 176 11.33 -19.49 5.18
N SER A 177 12.01 -19.39 4.02
CA SER A 177 13.44 -19.07 3.95
C SER A 177 13.80 -17.69 4.48
N ASP A 178 12.83 -16.82 4.71
CA ASP A 178 13.05 -15.48 5.25
C ASP A 178 13.09 -15.45 6.78
N LEU A 179 12.66 -16.54 7.43
CA LEU A 179 12.72 -16.70 8.88
C LEU A 179 14.07 -17.29 9.29
N ASP A 180 14.77 -16.57 10.14
CA ASP A 180 15.98 -17.05 10.80
C ASP A 180 15.68 -17.22 12.28
N VAL A 181 15.40 -18.48 12.66
CA VAL A 181 15.04 -18.84 14.03
C VAL A 181 16.23 -18.66 14.98
N GLY A 182 17.45 -18.98 14.53
CA GLY A 182 18.64 -18.89 15.35
C GLY A 182 18.99 -17.47 15.77
N ASN A 183 18.75 -16.50 14.88
CA ASN A 183 18.98 -15.09 15.14
C ASN A 183 17.71 -14.32 15.50
N CYS A 184 16.59 -15.00 15.76
CA CYS A 184 15.31 -14.40 16.11
C CYS A 184 14.89 -13.27 15.17
N CYS A 185 15.02 -13.46 13.85
CA CYS A 185 14.73 -12.41 12.90
C CYS A 185 13.95 -12.89 11.66
N LEU A 186 13.36 -11.92 10.98
CA LEU A 186 12.62 -12.12 9.74
C LEU A 186 13.10 -11.12 8.69
N TRP A 187 13.38 -11.60 7.48
CA TRP A 187 13.71 -10.76 6.33
C TRP A 187 12.45 -10.37 5.58
N ILE A 188 12.18 -9.09 5.50
CA ILE A 188 10.97 -8.55 4.86
C ILE A 188 11.32 -7.65 3.69
N ARG A 189 10.41 -7.57 2.70
CA ARG A 189 10.55 -6.66 1.57
C ARG A 189 9.57 -5.50 1.70
N GLY A 190 10.09 -4.31 1.91
CA GLY A 190 9.33 -3.07 1.99
C GLY A 190 8.59 -2.72 0.69
N LYS A 191 7.66 -1.77 0.75
CA LYS A 191 6.96 -1.27 -0.44
C LYS A 191 7.94 -0.51 -1.34
N GLY A 192 8.03 -0.94 -2.61
CA GLY A 192 8.89 -0.30 -3.61
C GLY A 192 10.38 -0.66 -3.49
N GLN A 193 10.77 -1.51 -2.54
CA GLN A 193 12.14 -1.99 -2.38
C GLN A 193 12.38 -3.28 -3.13
N THR A 194 13.58 -3.47 -3.65
CA THR A 194 14.07 -4.72 -4.24
C THR A 194 14.70 -5.62 -3.20
N ASP A 195 15.39 -5.04 -2.25
CA ASP A 195 16.13 -5.74 -1.21
C ASP A 195 15.26 -6.03 0.01
N LYS A 196 15.65 -7.05 0.76
CA LYS A 196 15.02 -7.41 2.02
C LYS A 196 15.73 -6.71 3.17
N GLU A 197 14.95 -6.26 4.13
CA GLU A 197 15.39 -5.66 5.37
C GLU A 197 15.21 -6.68 6.51
N LYS A 198 16.21 -6.77 7.38
CA LYS A 198 16.15 -7.59 8.59
C LYS A 198 15.33 -6.88 9.66
N ILE A 199 14.38 -7.60 10.26
CA ILE A 199 13.68 -7.16 11.47
C ILE A 199 13.85 -8.19 12.58
N GLU A 200 13.93 -7.72 13.82
CA GLU A 200 14.00 -8.59 14.98
C GLU A 200 12.58 -9.01 15.42
N LEU A 201 12.47 -10.26 15.88
CA LEU A 201 11.24 -10.82 16.40
C LEU A 201 11.35 -10.97 17.91
N GLY A 202 10.35 -10.47 18.63
CA GLY A 202 10.22 -10.80 20.05
C GLY A 202 9.88 -12.28 20.27
N ALA A 203 10.27 -12.83 21.41
CA ALA A 203 10.12 -14.25 21.74
C ALA A 203 8.71 -14.80 21.46
N ALA A 204 7.68 -14.12 21.93
CA ALA A 204 6.29 -14.56 21.74
C ALA A 204 5.81 -14.51 20.26
N THR A 205 6.41 -13.64 19.44
CA THR A 205 6.12 -13.62 17.99
C THR A 205 6.82 -14.75 17.27
N LEU A 206 8.08 -15.03 17.64
CA LEU A 206 8.85 -16.14 17.11
C LEU A 206 8.18 -17.48 17.46
N GLU A 207 7.80 -17.68 18.73
CA GLU A 207 7.05 -18.85 19.19
C GLU A 207 5.77 -19.06 18.39
N ALA A 208 4.98 -18.01 18.19
CA ALA A 208 3.74 -18.10 17.40
C ALA A 208 4.00 -18.55 15.95
N ILE A 209 5.08 -18.07 15.32
CA ILE A 209 5.46 -18.49 13.98
C ILE A 209 5.93 -19.95 13.96
N GLN A 210 6.71 -20.37 14.95
CA GLN A 210 7.19 -21.76 15.07
C GLN A 210 6.03 -22.74 15.33
N ASP A 211 5.07 -22.35 16.19
CA ASP A 211 3.87 -23.13 16.47
C ASP A 211 3.03 -23.35 15.18
N TRP A 212 2.88 -22.27 14.39
CA TRP A 212 2.25 -22.36 13.07
C TRP A 212 3.01 -23.28 12.11
N LEU A 213 4.33 -23.14 12.00
CA LEU A 213 5.14 -23.95 11.09
C LEU A 213 5.17 -25.42 11.48
N THR A 214 5.24 -25.72 12.77
CA THR A 214 5.17 -27.08 13.31
C THR A 214 3.85 -27.75 12.97
N ALA A 215 2.74 -27.05 13.19
CA ALA A 215 1.40 -27.54 12.86
C ALA A 215 1.16 -27.69 11.36
N ARG A 216 1.76 -26.82 10.54
CA ARG A 216 1.69 -26.88 9.09
C ARG A 216 2.44 -28.09 8.50
N GLY A 217 3.45 -28.58 9.19
CA GLY A 217 4.29 -29.69 8.76
C GLY A 217 5.38 -29.30 7.75
N ARG A 218 6.03 -30.30 7.18
CA ARG A 218 7.16 -30.09 6.26
C ARG A 218 6.73 -29.49 4.93
N VAL A 219 7.33 -28.39 4.55
CA VAL A 219 7.15 -27.68 3.28
C VAL A 219 8.49 -27.19 2.75
N ARG A 220 8.55 -26.85 1.46
CA ARG A 220 9.77 -26.33 0.82
C ARG A 220 10.16 -24.97 1.43
N LYS A 221 11.45 -24.72 1.58
CA LYS A 221 11.98 -23.43 2.11
C LYS A 221 11.47 -22.19 1.36
N ASN A 222 11.25 -22.31 0.04
CA ASN A 222 10.74 -21.22 -0.79
C ASN A 222 9.21 -21.07 -0.74
N ALA A 223 8.50 -21.93 0.00
CA ALA A 223 7.06 -21.79 0.16
C ALA A 223 6.73 -20.50 0.94
N PRO A 224 5.54 -19.92 0.72
CA PRO A 224 5.10 -18.75 1.47
C PRO A 224 5.06 -19.06 2.97
N LEU A 225 5.48 -18.13 3.80
CA LEU A 225 5.42 -18.27 5.27
C LEU A 225 3.97 -18.48 5.72
N PHE A 226 3.04 -17.72 5.17
CA PHE A 226 1.61 -17.87 5.42
C PHE A 226 0.87 -18.26 4.14
N CYS A 227 0.02 -19.26 4.25
CA CYS A 227 -0.73 -19.81 3.11
C CYS A 227 -2.24 -19.86 3.41
N THR A 228 -3.00 -20.01 2.33
CA THR A 228 -4.43 -20.32 2.38
C THR A 228 -4.64 -21.78 2.86
N LEU A 229 -5.77 -21.99 3.52
CA LEU A 229 -6.14 -23.30 4.10
C LEU A 229 -7.46 -23.82 3.54
N ASP A 230 -8.11 -23.04 2.67
CA ASP A 230 -9.32 -23.48 1.98
C ASP A 230 -9.01 -24.60 0.97
N TYR A 231 -10.04 -25.38 0.64
CA TYR A 231 -9.90 -26.57 -0.21
C TYR A 231 -9.31 -26.25 -1.60
N CYS A 232 -9.76 -25.15 -2.22
CA CYS A 232 -9.39 -24.83 -3.61
C CYS A 232 -7.97 -24.28 -3.74
N THR A 233 -7.50 -23.50 -2.74
CA THR A 233 -6.23 -22.79 -2.83
C THR A 233 -5.23 -23.19 -1.75
N LYS A 234 -5.45 -24.35 -1.10
CA LYS A 234 -4.62 -24.84 0.00
C LYS A 234 -3.13 -24.79 -0.34
N GLY A 235 -2.35 -24.15 0.52
CA GLY A 235 -0.90 -24.02 0.35
C GLY A 235 -0.47 -22.84 -0.53
N HIS A 236 -1.37 -22.19 -1.26
CA HIS A 236 -1.06 -20.97 -2.00
C HIS A 236 -0.77 -19.81 -1.03
N ARG A 237 -0.03 -18.81 -1.50
CA ARG A 237 0.30 -17.62 -0.71
C ARG A 237 -0.95 -16.91 -0.22
N LEU A 238 -1.02 -16.62 1.08
CA LEU A 238 -2.06 -15.77 1.63
C LEU A 238 -1.82 -14.33 1.17
N GLY A 239 -2.65 -13.86 0.27
CA GLY A 239 -2.56 -12.51 -0.31
C GLY A 239 -2.93 -11.42 0.70
N GLY A 240 -2.55 -10.18 0.38
CA GLY A 240 -2.90 -9.02 1.22
C GLY A 240 -4.41 -8.82 1.40
N CYS A 241 -5.22 -9.28 0.44
CA CYS A 241 -6.68 -9.28 0.56
C CYS A 241 -7.16 -10.25 1.65
N GLY A 242 -6.59 -11.47 1.68
CA GLY A 242 -6.90 -12.46 2.73
C GLY A 242 -6.55 -11.95 4.13
N ILE A 243 -5.37 -11.28 4.28
CA ILE A 243 -4.98 -10.65 5.56
C ILE A 243 -5.94 -9.51 5.92
N TYR A 244 -6.42 -8.74 4.94
CA TYR A 244 -7.41 -7.69 5.18
C TYR A 244 -8.73 -8.26 5.70
N HIS A 245 -9.24 -9.31 5.06
CA HIS A 245 -10.48 -9.97 5.51
C HIS A 245 -10.33 -10.61 6.88
N LEU A 246 -9.17 -11.21 7.17
CA LEU A 246 -8.85 -11.76 8.49
C LEU A 246 -8.99 -10.68 9.59
N VAL A 247 -8.34 -9.53 9.42
CA VAL A 247 -8.43 -8.43 10.39
C VAL A 247 -9.87 -7.93 10.55
N ARG A 248 -10.62 -7.78 9.45
CA ARG A 248 -12.02 -7.36 9.47
C ARG A 248 -12.91 -8.34 10.23
N GLU A 249 -12.75 -9.63 9.97
CA GLU A 249 -13.53 -10.70 10.61
C GLU A 249 -13.29 -10.73 12.11
N PHE A 250 -12.03 -10.80 12.53
CA PHE A 250 -11.70 -10.91 13.95
C PHE A 250 -12.06 -9.66 14.74
N SER A 251 -11.85 -8.46 14.17
CA SER A 251 -12.27 -7.22 14.83
C SER A 251 -13.78 -7.15 15.02
N LYS A 252 -14.57 -7.65 14.05
CA LYS A 252 -16.02 -7.73 14.21
C LYS A 252 -16.41 -8.74 15.30
N LYS A 253 -15.75 -9.90 15.35
CA LYS A 253 -15.98 -10.93 16.40
C LYS A 253 -15.61 -10.43 17.80
N ALA A 254 -14.59 -9.59 17.90
CA ALA A 254 -14.18 -8.93 19.15
C ALA A 254 -15.09 -7.76 19.56
N GLY A 255 -16.19 -7.52 18.83
CA GLY A 255 -17.13 -6.43 19.14
C GLY A 255 -16.58 -5.02 18.90
N ILE A 256 -15.48 -4.89 18.15
CA ILE A 256 -14.85 -3.59 17.88
C ILE A 256 -15.71 -2.82 16.87
N SER A 257 -16.30 -1.70 17.30
CA SER A 257 -17.17 -0.86 16.47
C SER A 257 -16.41 -0.14 15.36
N LYS A 258 -15.14 0.23 15.61
CA LYS A 258 -14.28 0.91 14.64
C LYS A 258 -13.91 -0.03 13.48
N PRO A 259 -14.10 0.38 12.21
CA PRO A 259 -13.74 -0.46 11.06
C PRO A 259 -12.23 -0.70 11.02
N MET A 260 -11.76 -1.88 11.42
CA MET A 260 -10.35 -2.23 11.46
C MET A 260 -9.82 -2.71 10.09
N SER A 261 -8.55 -2.48 9.88
CA SER A 261 -7.77 -2.97 8.73
C SER A 261 -6.33 -3.25 9.18
N PRO A 262 -5.52 -4.00 8.43
CA PRO A 262 -4.10 -4.18 8.75
C PRO A 262 -3.33 -2.88 8.93
N HIS A 263 -3.73 -1.84 8.19
CA HIS A 263 -3.12 -0.52 8.34
C HIS A 263 -3.50 0.15 9.67
N ARG A 264 -4.76 0.03 10.09
CA ARG A 264 -5.21 0.53 11.40
C ARG A 264 -4.62 -0.25 12.56
N VAL A 265 -4.38 -1.57 12.42
CA VAL A 265 -3.63 -2.35 13.42
C VAL A 265 -2.21 -1.78 13.57
N ARG A 266 -1.55 -1.49 12.45
CA ARG A 266 -0.24 -0.83 12.46
C ARG A 266 -0.29 0.57 13.11
N HIS A 267 -1.35 1.36 12.88
CA HIS A 267 -1.56 2.63 13.58
C HIS A 267 -1.64 2.40 15.09
N SER A 268 -2.48 1.47 15.53
CA SER A 268 -2.60 1.10 16.96
C SER A 268 -1.26 0.71 17.57
N SER A 269 -0.49 -0.13 16.89
CA SER A 269 0.84 -0.58 17.32
C SER A 269 1.83 0.59 17.46
N ILE A 270 1.83 1.51 16.51
CA ILE A 270 2.72 2.69 16.54
C ILE A 270 2.34 3.63 17.67
N THR A 271 1.04 3.90 17.87
CA THR A 271 0.55 4.72 18.99
C THR A 271 0.92 4.07 20.32
N ALA A 272 0.65 2.77 20.49
CA ALA A 272 1.03 2.03 21.70
C ALA A 272 2.55 2.04 21.96
N ALA A 273 3.37 1.99 20.90
CA ALA A 273 4.82 2.09 21.03
C ALA A 273 5.27 3.51 21.44
N LEU A 274 4.63 4.58 20.94
CA LEU A 274 4.87 5.95 21.40
C LEU A 274 4.47 6.13 22.86
N ASP A 275 3.32 5.58 23.27
CA ASP A 275 2.89 5.63 24.67
C ASP A 275 3.90 4.90 25.59
N ALA A 276 4.32 3.69 25.21
CA ALA A 276 5.26 2.89 25.98
C ALA A 276 6.69 3.49 26.05
N THR A 277 7.04 4.37 25.12
CA THR A 277 8.37 5.02 25.08
C THR A 277 8.36 6.48 25.50
N GLY A 278 7.23 6.98 26.03
CA GLY A 278 7.10 8.38 26.40
C GLY A 278 7.24 9.37 25.23
N GLY A 279 6.88 8.95 23.99
CA GLY A 279 6.97 9.78 22.81
C GLY A 279 8.33 9.73 22.08
N ASP A 280 9.18 8.72 22.33
CA ASP A 280 10.43 8.60 21.59
C ASP A 280 10.20 8.23 20.10
N VAL A 281 9.92 9.26 19.30
CA VAL A 281 9.66 9.14 17.86
C VAL A 281 10.79 8.46 17.11
N ARG A 282 12.07 8.69 17.53
CA ARG A 282 13.23 8.09 16.87
C ARG A 282 13.29 6.57 17.05
N ARG A 283 13.00 6.07 18.25
CA ARG A 283 12.92 4.63 18.51
C ARG A 283 11.75 4.01 17.75
N VAL A 284 10.58 4.64 17.79
CA VAL A 284 9.37 4.16 17.10
C VAL A 284 9.54 4.24 15.57
N GLN A 285 10.36 5.16 15.04
CA GLN A 285 10.69 5.18 13.62
C GLN A 285 11.40 3.90 13.18
N LYS A 286 12.28 3.33 13.99
CA LYS A 286 12.94 2.05 13.68
C LYS A 286 11.93 0.89 13.62
N LEU A 287 10.97 0.85 14.53
CA LEU A 287 9.89 -0.16 14.51
C LEU A 287 9.01 0.00 13.27
N SER A 288 8.57 1.22 13.02
CA SER A 288 7.60 1.52 11.95
C SER A 288 8.23 1.56 10.55
N ARG A 289 9.52 1.82 10.46
CA ARG A 289 10.25 1.95 9.18
C ARG A 289 9.62 2.99 8.25
N HIS A 290 9.19 4.14 8.80
CA HIS A 290 8.77 5.29 8.04
C HIS A 290 9.99 6.06 7.55
N ASN A 291 10.07 6.34 6.24
CA ASN A 291 11.16 7.14 5.66
C ASN A 291 11.08 8.61 6.12
N ASP A 292 9.86 9.12 6.31
CA ASP A 292 9.61 10.48 6.77
C ASP A 292 9.16 10.47 8.24
N VAL A 293 9.95 11.11 9.09
CA VAL A 293 9.67 11.26 10.53
C VAL A 293 8.41 12.10 10.80
N ASN A 294 8.06 13.02 9.91
CA ASN A 294 6.87 13.85 10.06
C ASN A 294 5.57 13.03 10.07
N ILE A 295 5.61 11.83 9.49
CA ILE A 295 4.47 10.89 9.59
C ILE A 295 4.28 10.48 11.04
N LEU A 296 5.34 10.20 11.77
CA LEU A 296 5.28 9.79 13.19
C LEU A 296 4.97 10.95 14.13
N MET A 297 5.43 12.16 13.81
CA MET A 297 5.03 13.36 14.57
C MET A 297 3.51 13.53 14.59
N ALA A 298 2.84 13.25 13.46
CA ALA A 298 1.38 13.30 13.43
C ALA A 298 0.69 12.25 14.34
N TYR A 299 1.35 11.11 14.61
CA TYR A 299 0.85 10.15 15.61
C TYR A 299 1.09 10.65 17.03
N ASP A 300 2.23 11.26 17.28
CA ASP A 300 2.57 11.82 18.59
C ASP A 300 1.64 12.99 18.94
N ASP A 301 1.45 13.92 18.01
CA ASP A 301 0.52 15.04 18.18
C ASP A 301 -0.92 14.57 18.46
N ASN A 302 -1.38 13.52 17.77
CA ASN A 302 -2.77 13.04 17.90
C ASN A 302 -3.02 12.18 19.16
N ARG A 303 -1.99 11.59 19.77
CA ARG A 303 -2.14 10.84 21.02
C ARG A 303 -2.16 11.76 22.23
N GLN A 304 -1.52 12.90 22.15
CA GLN A 304 -1.50 13.92 23.19
C GLN A 304 -2.72 14.84 23.03
N ASN A 305 -3.55 14.93 24.07
CA ASN A 305 -4.64 15.91 24.08
C ASN A 305 -4.13 17.30 24.51
N ALA A 306 -3.01 17.72 23.89
CA ALA A 306 -2.32 18.96 24.28
C ALA A 306 -3.23 20.20 24.24
N GLN A 307 -4.18 20.25 23.27
CA GLN A 307 -5.14 21.34 23.22
C GLN A 307 -6.07 21.31 24.44
N GLY A 308 -6.59 20.15 24.84
CA GLY A 308 -7.44 20.02 26.02
C GLY A 308 -6.69 20.31 27.32
N GLU A 309 -5.44 19.86 27.43
CA GLU A 309 -4.58 20.16 28.57
C GLU A 309 -4.33 21.66 28.71
N ILE A 310 -4.00 22.35 27.63
CA ILE A 310 -3.82 23.82 27.62
C ILE A 310 -5.14 24.54 27.92
N THR A 311 -6.27 24.05 27.40
CA THR A 311 -7.58 24.62 27.72
C THR A 311 -7.87 24.56 29.21
N ASN A 312 -7.65 23.38 29.84
CA ASN A 312 -7.84 23.23 31.29
C ASN A 312 -6.91 24.16 32.09
N LEU A 313 -5.61 24.25 31.69
CA LEU A 313 -4.68 25.18 32.32
C LEU A 313 -5.14 26.64 32.21
N LEU A 314 -5.73 27.04 31.10
CA LEU A 314 -6.26 28.40 30.93
C LEU A 314 -7.53 28.60 31.77
N ASP A 315 -8.39 27.63 31.88
CA ASP A 315 -9.57 27.68 32.74
C ASP A 315 -9.19 27.79 34.24
N ASP A 316 -8.11 27.08 34.64
CA ASP A 316 -7.59 27.15 36.03
C ASP A 316 -6.94 28.49 36.38
N LEU A 317 -6.67 29.36 35.40
CA LEU A 317 -6.13 30.72 35.62
C LEU A 317 -7.20 31.77 35.85
N LEU A 318 -8.48 31.49 35.62
CA LEU A 318 -9.62 32.37 35.77
C LEU A 318 -10.37 32.09 37.08
#